data_6021318da55d285455a8b2bbc1c125a2
#
_entry.id   6021318da55d285455a8b2bbc1c125a2
#
_cell.length_a   1.000
_cell.length_b   1.000
_cell.length_c   1.000
_cell.angle_alpha   90.00
_cell.angle_beta   90.00
_cell.angle_gamma   90.00
#
_symmetry.space_group_name_H-M   'P 1'
#
loop_
_entity.id
_entity.type
_entity.pdbx_description
1 polymer ?
#
loop_
_entity_poly.entity_id
_entity_poly.type
_entity_poly.pdbx_seq_one_letter_code
_entity_poly.pdbx_strand_id
1 'polypeptide(L)'
;SGTVRFLRGAVKACRSGVRRCHLISYQENGALLQELFSRDGIGTQIVMESAEQIRRATINDIGGILELISPREQLEMEIDKFTIIQRDNTTIACAALYPFPEEKIGEMACVAVHPDYRSSSRGEVLLERIAAQARQMGLSKLFVLTTRSIHWFQERGFTPVDIDLLPESKKQMYNYQRRSKVLMADLA
;
A
#
# COMPACT_ATOMS: atom_id res chain seq x y z
N SER A 1 31.03 20.29 -9.22
CA SER A 1 30.76 20.43 -7.78
C SER A 1 31.08 19.10 -7.08
N GLY A 2 31.55 19.16 -5.83
CA GLY A 2 31.93 17.97 -5.02
C GLY A 2 30.78 16.97 -4.89
N THR A 3 29.56 17.46 -4.69
CA THR A 3 28.34 16.65 -4.54
C THR A 3 28.11 15.71 -5.74
N VAL A 4 28.29 16.20 -6.96
CA VAL A 4 28.12 15.36 -8.18
C VAL A 4 29.15 14.22 -8.22
N ARG A 5 30.38 14.47 -7.76
CA ARG A 5 31.42 13.45 -7.68
C ARG A 5 31.08 12.35 -6.70
N PHE A 6 30.56 12.71 -5.51
CA PHE A 6 30.13 11.74 -4.50
C PHE A 6 28.93 10.92 -4.95
N LEU A 7 27.92 11.55 -5.58
CA LEU A 7 26.79 10.86 -6.17
C LEU A 7 27.22 9.82 -7.22
N ARG A 8 28.11 10.21 -8.14
CA ARG A 8 28.63 9.28 -9.16
C ARG A 8 29.42 8.11 -8.54
N GLY A 9 30.21 8.39 -7.49
CA GLY A 9 30.93 7.37 -6.74
C GLY A 9 29.98 6.38 -6.08
N ALA A 10 28.94 6.83 -5.41
CA ALA A 10 27.93 6.01 -4.76
C ALA A 10 27.13 5.16 -5.76
N VAL A 11 26.71 5.74 -6.89
CA VAL A 11 26.04 4.99 -7.98
C VAL A 11 26.95 3.90 -8.53
N LYS A 12 28.23 4.21 -8.76
CA LYS A 12 29.22 3.22 -9.23
C LYS A 12 29.39 2.08 -8.22
N ALA A 13 29.51 2.42 -6.93
CA ALA A 13 29.64 1.42 -5.86
C ALA A 13 28.40 0.50 -5.81
N CYS A 14 27.19 1.06 -5.87
CA CYS A 14 25.97 0.26 -5.92
C CYS A 14 25.90 -0.65 -7.15
N ARG A 15 26.30 -0.15 -8.33
CA ARG A 15 26.39 -0.99 -9.56
C ARG A 15 27.43 -2.10 -9.45
N SER A 16 28.43 -1.95 -8.57
CA SER A 16 29.46 -2.95 -8.30
C SER A 16 29.10 -3.91 -7.16
N GLY A 17 27.84 -3.89 -6.67
CA GLY A 17 27.36 -4.85 -5.68
C GLY A 17 27.21 -4.31 -4.25
N VAL A 18 27.52 -3.04 -4.00
CA VAL A 18 27.20 -2.40 -2.72
C VAL A 18 25.68 -2.18 -2.68
N ARG A 19 25.00 -2.78 -1.70
CA ARG A 19 23.55 -2.73 -1.62
C ARG A 19 23.01 -1.32 -1.37
N ARG A 20 23.75 -0.50 -0.61
CA ARG A 20 23.28 0.80 -0.15
C ARG A 20 24.44 1.73 0.15
N CYS A 21 24.36 2.97 -0.34
CA CYS A 21 25.30 4.04 -0.04
C CYS A 21 24.54 5.21 0.60
N HIS A 22 25.08 5.78 1.66
CA HIS A 22 24.53 6.97 2.30
C HIS A 22 25.50 8.13 2.11
N LEU A 23 25.00 9.26 1.63
CA LEU A 23 25.70 10.52 1.54
C LEU A 23 25.19 11.42 2.66
N ILE A 24 26.02 11.71 3.62
CA ILE A 24 25.69 12.53 4.78
C ILE A 24 26.57 13.79 4.81
N SER A 25 26.05 14.89 5.41
CA SER A 25 26.80 16.11 5.60
C SER A 25 27.77 15.95 6.77
N TYR A 26 29.03 16.30 6.57
CA TYR A 26 30.02 16.36 7.65
C TYR A 26 29.86 17.61 8.53
N GLN A 27 29.07 18.59 8.09
CA GLN A 27 28.84 19.84 8.80
C GLN A 27 27.80 19.73 9.92
N GLU A 28 27.00 18.64 9.90
CA GLU A 28 25.96 18.43 10.91
C GLU A 28 26.43 17.49 12.01
N ASN A 29 26.41 18.00 13.25
CA ASN A 29 26.76 17.21 14.41
C ASN A 29 25.78 16.06 14.62
N GLY A 30 26.30 14.84 14.75
CA GLY A 30 25.48 13.65 14.94
C GLY A 30 24.80 13.12 13.68
N ALA A 31 25.13 13.66 12.49
CA ALA A 31 24.55 13.25 11.20
C ALA A 31 24.62 11.73 10.98
N LEU A 32 25.76 11.10 11.30
CA LEU A 32 25.93 9.66 11.16
C LEU A 32 24.98 8.87 12.08
N LEU A 33 24.78 9.31 13.31
CA LEU A 33 23.88 8.67 14.26
C LEU A 33 22.43 8.85 13.83
N GLN A 34 22.06 10.04 13.38
CA GLN A 34 20.73 10.29 12.86
C GLN A 34 20.44 9.45 11.60
N GLU A 35 21.40 9.33 10.67
CA GLU A 35 21.25 8.49 9.48
C GLU A 35 21.08 7.01 9.82
N LEU A 36 21.81 6.49 10.79
CA LEU A 36 21.80 5.06 11.14
C LEU A 36 20.66 4.67 12.09
N PHE A 37 20.21 5.56 12.95
CA PHE A 37 19.28 5.26 14.04
C PHE A 37 17.93 5.97 13.92
N SER A 38 17.73 6.87 12.96
CA SER A 38 16.41 7.42 12.65
C SER A 38 15.80 6.69 11.44
N ARG A 39 14.48 6.72 11.38
CA ARG A 39 13.72 5.96 10.38
C ARG A 39 13.96 6.49 8.96
N ASP A 40 14.00 7.80 8.80
CA ASP A 40 14.11 8.45 7.49
C ASP A 40 15.50 8.97 7.17
N GLY A 41 16.41 8.91 8.16
CA GLY A 41 17.75 9.49 8.03
C GLY A 41 17.73 11.01 7.82
N ILE A 42 18.89 11.59 7.55
CA ILE A 42 19.05 13.01 7.19
C ILE A 42 19.86 13.20 5.92
N GLY A 43 20.41 12.12 5.38
CA GLY A 43 21.27 12.10 4.20
C GLY A 43 20.54 11.77 2.92
N THR A 44 21.30 11.53 1.87
CA THR A 44 20.84 11.00 0.60
C THR A 44 21.23 9.53 0.49
N GLN A 45 20.25 8.66 0.37
CA GLN A 45 20.46 7.24 0.18
C GLN A 45 20.45 6.89 -1.31
N ILE A 46 21.42 6.13 -1.75
CA ILE A 46 21.51 5.56 -3.10
C ILE A 46 21.44 4.04 -2.99
N VAL A 47 20.47 3.44 -3.64
CA VAL A 47 20.25 1.99 -3.67
C VAL A 47 20.05 1.51 -5.10
N MET A 48 20.35 0.26 -5.39
CA MET A 48 20.10 -0.35 -6.70
C MET A 48 18.64 -0.77 -6.87
N GLU A 49 17.95 -1.03 -5.77
CA GLU A 49 16.54 -1.38 -5.72
C GLU A 49 15.75 -0.26 -5.05
N SER A 50 14.48 -0.14 -5.39
CA SER A 50 13.59 0.79 -4.68
C SER A 50 13.57 0.45 -3.19
N ALA A 51 13.69 1.47 -2.34
CA ALA A 51 13.56 1.29 -0.89
C ALA A 51 12.17 0.73 -0.51
N GLU A 52 11.19 0.94 -1.39
CA GLU A 52 9.83 0.41 -1.25
C GLU A 52 9.54 -0.58 -2.37
N GLN A 53 8.97 -1.73 -1.98
CA GLN A 53 8.52 -2.76 -2.89
C GLN A 53 7.02 -2.98 -2.71
N ILE A 54 6.29 -3.00 -3.83
CA ILE A 54 4.90 -3.43 -3.85
C ILE A 54 4.83 -4.86 -4.40
N ARG A 55 4.26 -5.77 -3.62
CA ARG A 55 4.18 -7.19 -3.98
C ARG A 55 2.99 -7.88 -3.32
N ARG A 56 2.65 -9.07 -3.78
CA ARG A 56 1.70 -9.93 -3.06
C ARG A 56 2.26 -10.31 -1.69
N ALA A 57 1.38 -10.39 -0.71
CA ALA A 57 1.73 -10.83 0.62
C ALA A 57 2.01 -12.35 0.64
N THR A 58 2.83 -12.75 1.57
CA THR A 58 3.15 -14.14 1.89
C THR A 58 2.85 -14.40 3.37
N ILE A 59 2.91 -15.65 3.79
CA ILE A 59 2.67 -16.03 5.19
C ILE A 59 3.59 -15.29 6.17
N ASN A 60 4.78 -14.89 5.74
CA ASN A 60 5.74 -14.16 6.56
C ASN A 60 5.32 -12.70 6.84
N ASP A 61 4.36 -12.17 6.08
CA ASP A 61 3.89 -10.79 6.19
C ASP A 61 2.71 -10.64 7.14
N ILE A 62 2.15 -11.75 7.63
CA ILE A 62 0.96 -11.76 8.49
C ILE A 62 1.13 -10.80 9.68
N GLY A 63 2.24 -10.90 10.40
CA GLY A 63 2.52 -10.05 11.55
C GLY A 63 2.44 -8.56 11.23
N GLY A 64 3.10 -8.13 10.15
CA GLY A 64 3.08 -6.73 9.71
C GLY A 64 1.71 -6.26 9.24
N ILE A 65 0.93 -7.11 8.59
CA ILE A 65 -0.45 -6.79 8.18
C ILE A 65 -1.36 -6.64 9.41
N LEU A 66 -1.25 -7.55 10.39
CA LEU A 66 -2.05 -7.51 11.62
C LEU A 66 -1.84 -6.23 12.44
N GLU A 67 -0.65 -5.63 12.37
CA GLU A 67 -0.37 -4.35 13.01
C GLU A 67 -1.09 -3.17 12.33
N LEU A 68 -1.45 -3.30 11.06
CA LEU A 68 -2.07 -2.23 10.26
C LEU A 68 -3.59 -2.27 10.25
N ILE A 69 -4.19 -3.47 10.22
CA ILE A 69 -5.63 -3.67 10.07
C ILE A 69 -6.34 -3.79 11.42
N SER A 70 -7.64 -3.52 11.43
CA SER A 70 -8.44 -3.62 12.64
C SER A 70 -8.63 -5.08 13.10
N PRO A 71 -8.87 -5.32 14.42
CA PRO A 71 -9.11 -6.69 14.94
C PRO A 71 -10.23 -7.45 14.23
N ARG A 72 -11.24 -6.75 13.70
CA ARG A 72 -12.32 -7.37 12.95
C ARG A 72 -11.84 -7.87 11.59
N GLU A 73 -11.08 -7.06 10.88
CA GLU A 73 -10.51 -7.42 9.58
C GLU A 73 -9.53 -8.60 9.70
N GLN A 74 -8.89 -8.75 10.88
CA GLN A 74 -8.00 -9.87 11.17
C GLN A 74 -8.74 -11.22 11.20
N LEU A 75 -10.02 -11.25 11.60
CA LEU A 75 -10.82 -12.48 11.67
C LEU A 75 -11.19 -13.03 10.29
N GLU A 76 -11.28 -12.16 9.30
CA GLU A 76 -11.70 -12.50 7.94
C GLU A 76 -10.52 -12.48 6.95
N MET A 77 -9.29 -12.41 7.46
CA MET A 77 -8.09 -12.23 6.65
C MET A 77 -7.73 -13.50 5.88
N GLU A 78 -7.62 -13.36 4.56
CA GLU A 78 -7.06 -14.35 3.64
C GLU A 78 -5.78 -13.79 3.03
N ILE A 79 -4.62 -14.32 3.46
CA ILE A 79 -3.30 -13.74 3.11
C ILE A 79 -3.03 -13.68 1.60
N ASP A 80 -3.53 -14.61 0.83
CA ASP A 80 -3.37 -14.68 -0.63
C ASP A 80 -4.12 -13.56 -1.37
N LYS A 81 -5.06 -12.88 -0.69
CA LYS A 81 -5.79 -11.71 -1.24
C LYS A 81 -5.04 -10.40 -1.05
N PHE A 82 -4.02 -10.39 -0.18
CA PHE A 82 -3.33 -9.16 0.21
C PHE A 82 -2.20 -8.79 -0.74
N THR A 83 -2.11 -7.49 -0.99
CA THR A 83 -0.95 -6.81 -1.57
C THR A 83 -0.38 -5.88 -0.50
N ILE A 84 0.93 -5.87 -0.36
CA ILE A 84 1.63 -5.02 0.61
C ILE A 84 2.61 -4.07 -0.08
N ILE A 85 2.88 -2.96 0.59
CA ILE A 85 4.07 -2.15 0.36
C ILE A 85 5.00 -2.41 1.54
N GLN A 86 6.21 -2.84 1.22
CA GLN A 86 7.27 -3.13 2.17
C GLN A 86 8.42 -2.15 2.00
N ARG A 87 8.94 -1.66 3.11
CA ARG A 87 10.17 -0.86 3.17
C ARG A 87 11.06 -1.42 4.27
N ASP A 88 12.31 -1.71 3.95
CA ASP A 88 13.31 -2.22 4.89
C ASP A 88 12.79 -3.38 5.78
N ASN A 89 12.16 -4.38 5.15
CA ASN A 89 11.49 -5.53 5.77
C ASN A 89 10.29 -5.20 6.68
N THR A 90 9.82 -3.96 6.68
CA THR A 90 8.62 -3.55 7.41
C THR A 90 7.46 -3.38 6.46
N THR A 91 6.32 -3.97 6.76
CA THR A 91 5.06 -3.73 6.03
C THR A 91 4.52 -2.36 6.42
N ILE A 92 4.50 -1.43 5.46
CA ILE A 92 4.08 -0.04 5.70
C ILE A 92 2.70 0.28 5.16
N ALA A 93 2.19 -0.55 4.27
CA ALA A 93 0.82 -0.44 3.78
C ALA A 93 0.32 -1.80 3.27
N CYS A 94 -0.99 -1.99 3.29
CA CYS A 94 -1.64 -3.17 2.75
C CYS A 94 -3.01 -2.86 2.16
N ALA A 95 -3.48 -3.72 1.26
CA ALA A 95 -4.85 -3.79 0.77
C ALA A 95 -5.15 -5.22 0.32
N ALA A 96 -6.42 -5.61 0.37
CA ALA A 96 -6.88 -6.91 -0.12
C ALA A 96 -7.82 -6.74 -1.33
N LEU A 97 -7.78 -7.70 -2.25
CA LEU A 97 -8.74 -7.84 -3.35
C LEU A 97 -9.51 -9.14 -3.20
N TYR A 98 -10.81 -9.04 -2.96
CA TYR A 98 -11.74 -10.16 -2.96
C TYR A 98 -12.55 -10.17 -4.26
N PRO A 99 -12.27 -11.11 -5.17
CA PRO A 99 -12.98 -11.18 -6.44
C PRO A 99 -14.33 -11.88 -6.31
N PHE A 100 -15.32 -11.39 -7.06
CA PHE A 100 -16.62 -12.00 -7.30
C PHE A 100 -16.76 -12.22 -8.81
N PRO A 101 -16.24 -13.33 -9.35
CA PRO A 101 -16.08 -13.53 -10.79
C PRO A 101 -17.41 -13.62 -11.54
N GLU A 102 -18.46 -14.17 -10.91
CA GLU A 102 -19.78 -14.33 -11.51
C GLU A 102 -20.41 -12.97 -11.84
N GLU A 103 -20.29 -12.01 -10.94
CA GLU A 103 -20.79 -10.65 -11.13
C GLU A 103 -19.74 -9.74 -11.80
N LYS A 104 -18.52 -10.22 -12.04
CA LYS A 104 -17.38 -9.47 -12.58
C LYS A 104 -17.02 -8.24 -11.76
N ILE A 105 -17.14 -8.32 -10.44
CA ILE A 105 -16.89 -7.25 -9.49
C ILE A 105 -15.79 -7.68 -8.51
N GLY A 106 -14.96 -6.75 -8.05
CA GLY A 106 -13.98 -6.97 -6.98
C GLY A 106 -14.24 -6.05 -5.79
N GLU A 107 -14.00 -6.53 -4.57
CA GLU A 107 -13.92 -5.69 -3.37
C GLU A 107 -12.48 -5.34 -3.05
N MET A 108 -12.18 -4.06 -2.95
CA MET A 108 -10.95 -3.60 -2.31
C MET A 108 -11.23 -3.37 -0.83
N ALA A 109 -10.62 -4.17 0.02
CA ALA A 109 -10.83 -4.16 1.47
C ALA A 109 -9.50 -4.02 2.23
N CYS A 110 -9.58 -3.84 3.55
CA CYS A 110 -8.44 -3.81 4.47
C CYS A 110 -7.34 -2.82 4.04
N VAL A 111 -7.75 -1.67 3.50
CA VAL A 111 -6.81 -0.64 3.05
C VAL A 111 -6.24 0.07 4.27
N ALA A 112 -4.98 -0.11 4.52
CA ALA A 112 -4.29 0.50 5.64
C ALA A 112 -2.90 0.99 5.25
N VAL A 113 -2.53 2.17 5.78
CA VAL A 113 -1.20 2.75 5.65
C VAL A 113 -0.71 3.09 7.04
N HIS A 114 0.50 2.67 7.35
CA HIS A 114 1.14 2.96 8.63
C HIS A 114 1.13 4.48 8.91
N PRO A 115 0.80 4.92 10.13
CA PRO A 115 0.64 6.35 10.46
C PRO A 115 1.79 7.23 9.99
N ASP A 116 3.03 6.80 10.16
CA ASP A 116 4.22 7.56 9.80
C ASP A 116 4.42 7.71 8.28
N TYR A 117 3.64 6.99 7.47
CA TYR A 117 3.75 6.97 6.01
C TYR A 117 2.50 7.49 5.29
N ARG A 118 1.52 8.05 6.02
CA ARG A 118 0.23 8.51 5.44
C ARG A 118 0.33 9.74 4.55
N SER A 119 1.39 10.52 4.67
CA SER A 119 1.57 11.78 3.92
C SER A 119 1.98 11.61 2.45
N SER A 120 2.05 10.40 1.95
CA SER A 120 2.49 10.08 0.59
C SER A 120 1.46 9.25 -0.18
N SER A 121 1.65 9.13 -1.49
CA SER A 121 0.75 8.47 -2.45
C SER A 121 0.59 6.94 -2.30
N ARG A 122 0.94 6.34 -1.17
CA ARG A 122 0.92 4.87 -1.00
C ARG A 122 -0.46 4.25 -1.13
N GLY A 123 -1.50 4.93 -0.63
CA GLY A 123 -2.88 4.50 -0.86
C GLY A 123 -3.25 4.45 -2.34
N GLU A 124 -2.76 5.41 -3.11
CA GLU A 124 -2.96 5.52 -4.55
C GLU A 124 -2.22 4.40 -5.31
N VAL A 125 -0.96 4.15 -4.96
CA VAL A 125 -0.17 3.03 -5.51
C VAL A 125 -0.84 1.68 -5.23
N LEU A 126 -1.40 1.47 -4.02
CA LEU A 126 -2.17 0.26 -3.71
C LEU A 126 -3.43 0.18 -4.56
N LEU A 127 -4.20 1.26 -4.69
CA LEU A 127 -5.42 1.29 -5.50
C LEU A 127 -5.12 0.94 -6.96
N GLU A 128 -4.11 1.55 -7.56
CA GLU A 128 -3.68 1.25 -8.93
C GLU A 128 -3.28 -0.22 -9.10
N ARG A 129 -2.54 -0.76 -8.13
CA ARG A 129 -2.11 -2.17 -8.16
C ARG A 129 -3.29 -3.12 -8.04
N ILE A 130 -4.22 -2.87 -7.12
CA ILE A 130 -5.44 -3.66 -6.94
C ILE A 130 -6.33 -3.57 -8.19
N ALA A 131 -6.51 -2.39 -8.76
CA ALA A 131 -7.26 -2.20 -10.01
C ALA A 131 -6.64 -2.96 -11.18
N ALA A 132 -5.30 -2.94 -11.32
CA ALA A 132 -4.61 -3.72 -12.34
C ALA A 132 -4.80 -5.23 -12.14
N GLN A 133 -4.72 -5.74 -10.91
CA GLN A 133 -4.99 -7.15 -10.60
C GLN A 133 -6.44 -7.53 -10.94
N ALA A 134 -7.40 -6.68 -10.57
CA ALA A 134 -8.81 -6.91 -10.87
C ALA A 134 -9.07 -6.99 -12.38
N ARG A 135 -8.47 -6.09 -13.18
CA ARG A 135 -8.54 -6.15 -14.66
C ARG A 135 -7.96 -7.45 -15.22
N GLN A 136 -6.80 -7.89 -14.70
CA GLN A 136 -6.17 -9.15 -15.11
C GLN A 136 -7.05 -10.37 -14.81
N MET A 137 -7.88 -10.29 -13.76
CA MET A 137 -8.87 -11.32 -13.41
C MET A 137 -10.16 -11.22 -14.23
N GLY A 138 -10.28 -10.26 -15.15
CA GLY A 138 -11.48 -10.04 -15.96
C GLY A 138 -12.62 -9.35 -15.24
N LEU A 139 -12.34 -8.70 -14.10
CA LEU A 139 -13.34 -7.92 -13.37
C LEU A 139 -13.54 -6.57 -14.06
N SER A 140 -14.79 -6.10 -14.08
CA SER A 140 -15.17 -4.85 -14.74
C SER A 140 -15.40 -3.69 -13.77
N LYS A 141 -15.57 -3.99 -12.49
CA LYS A 141 -15.84 -2.99 -11.45
C LYS A 141 -15.09 -3.31 -10.17
N LEU A 142 -14.81 -2.25 -9.41
CA LEU A 142 -14.23 -2.35 -8.08
C LEU A 142 -15.13 -1.60 -7.10
N PHE A 143 -15.42 -2.19 -5.95
CA PHE A 143 -16.14 -1.50 -4.88
C PHE A 143 -15.37 -1.50 -3.56
N VAL A 144 -15.74 -0.58 -2.70
CA VAL A 144 -15.22 -0.45 -1.35
C VAL A 144 -16.36 -0.22 -0.36
N LEU A 145 -16.19 -0.72 0.85
CA LEU A 145 -17.06 -0.43 1.99
C LEU A 145 -16.31 0.47 2.96
N THR A 146 -16.68 1.73 3.07
CA THR A 146 -15.95 2.69 3.90
C THR A 146 -16.86 3.54 4.77
N THR A 147 -16.37 3.91 5.94
CA THR A 147 -17.03 4.86 6.86
C THR A 147 -16.30 6.19 6.93
N ARG A 148 -15.03 6.25 6.58
CA ARG A 148 -14.16 7.41 6.83
C ARG A 148 -13.49 8.00 5.60
N SER A 149 -13.24 7.20 4.57
CA SER A 149 -12.42 7.60 3.40
C SER A 149 -13.25 7.90 2.16
N ILE A 150 -14.52 8.34 2.32
CA ILE A 150 -15.46 8.54 1.22
C ILE A 150 -14.89 9.53 0.19
N HIS A 151 -14.45 10.71 0.63
CA HIS A 151 -13.90 11.74 -0.26
C HIS A 151 -12.66 11.27 -1.00
N TRP A 152 -11.77 10.57 -0.32
CA TRP A 152 -10.56 10.05 -0.94
C TRP A 152 -10.86 9.11 -2.12
N PHE A 153 -11.85 8.24 -1.98
CA PHE A 153 -12.28 7.36 -3.07
C PHE A 153 -13.05 8.11 -4.16
N GLN A 154 -13.90 9.09 -3.80
CA GLN A 154 -14.64 9.89 -4.77
C GLN A 154 -13.71 10.70 -5.68
N GLU A 155 -12.65 11.28 -5.15
CA GLU A 155 -11.60 11.96 -5.93
C GLU A 155 -10.91 11.03 -6.96
N ARG A 156 -11.02 9.71 -6.78
CA ARG A 156 -10.43 8.68 -7.64
C ARG A 156 -11.46 7.92 -8.48
N GLY A 157 -12.61 8.54 -8.71
CA GLY A 157 -13.62 8.05 -9.65
C GLY A 157 -14.62 7.05 -9.05
N PHE A 158 -14.59 6.81 -7.75
CA PHE A 158 -15.62 6.01 -7.10
C PHE A 158 -16.87 6.85 -6.84
N THR A 159 -18.03 6.28 -7.12
CA THR A 159 -19.34 6.91 -6.86
C THR A 159 -20.14 6.13 -5.84
N PRO A 160 -20.91 6.79 -4.95
CA PRO A 160 -21.82 6.10 -4.05
C PRO A 160 -22.87 5.32 -4.84
N VAL A 161 -23.08 4.09 -4.42
CA VAL A 161 -24.09 3.20 -5.04
C VAL A 161 -24.96 2.55 -3.95
N ASP A 162 -26.10 2.01 -4.37
CA ASP A 162 -26.98 1.26 -3.50
C ASP A 162 -26.39 -0.10 -3.14
N ILE A 163 -26.76 -0.62 -1.97
CA ILE A 163 -26.36 -1.95 -1.48
C ILE A 163 -26.82 -3.05 -2.44
N ASP A 164 -27.90 -2.84 -3.17
CA ASP A 164 -28.46 -3.78 -4.15
C ASP A 164 -27.49 -4.11 -5.29
N LEU A 165 -26.50 -3.26 -5.54
CA LEU A 165 -25.44 -3.49 -6.52
C LEU A 165 -24.28 -4.34 -6.01
N LEU A 166 -24.26 -4.70 -4.73
CA LEU A 166 -23.26 -5.60 -4.17
C LEU A 166 -23.49 -7.04 -4.64
N PRO A 167 -22.43 -7.87 -4.70
CA PRO A 167 -22.58 -9.32 -4.87
C PRO A 167 -23.49 -9.92 -3.80
N GLU A 168 -24.28 -10.92 -4.17
CA GLU A 168 -25.31 -11.50 -3.29
C GLU A 168 -24.75 -12.00 -1.96
N SER A 169 -23.61 -12.67 -2.00
CA SER A 169 -22.92 -13.14 -0.79
C SER A 169 -22.51 -11.99 0.13
N LYS A 170 -22.21 -10.83 -0.44
CA LYS A 170 -21.80 -9.65 0.33
C LYS A 170 -22.98 -8.91 0.93
N LYS A 171 -24.12 -8.86 0.24
CA LYS A 171 -25.38 -8.31 0.77
C LYS A 171 -25.80 -8.99 2.05
N GLN A 172 -25.72 -10.33 2.08
CA GLN A 172 -26.07 -11.13 3.26
C GLN A 172 -25.21 -10.85 4.48
N MET A 173 -23.93 -10.47 4.26
CA MET A 173 -22.99 -10.14 5.33
C MET A 173 -22.93 -8.64 5.64
N TYR A 174 -23.70 -7.81 4.93
CA TYR A 174 -23.69 -6.37 5.14
C TYR A 174 -24.22 -6.01 6.53
N ASN A 175 -23.40 -5.32 7.31
CA ASN A 175 -23.79 -4.91 8.66
C ASN A 175 -24.34 -3.47 8.65
N TYR A 176 -25.66 -3.35 8.71
CA TYR A 176 -26.37 -2.07 8.73
C TYR A 176 -25.98 -1.19 9.93
N GLN A 177 -25.56 -1.76 11.04
CA GLN A 177 -25.14 -0.99 12.22
C GLN A 177 -23.85 -0.20 11.98
N ARG A 178 -22.97 -0.68 11.10
CA ARG A 178 -21.72 0.00 10.75
C ARG A 178 -21.94 1.23 9.87
N ARG A 179 -23.08 1.33 9.19
CA ARG A 179 -23.40 2.40 8.23
C ARG A 179 -22.28 2.69 7.20
N SER A 180 -21.57 1.66 6.76
CA SER A 180 -20.58 1.80 5.70
C SER A 180 -21.26 2.27 4.42
N LYS A 181 -20.65 3.23 3.74
CA LYS A 181 -21.06 3.60 2.38
C LYS A 181 -20.44 2.63 1.39
N VAL A 182 -21.24 2.25 0.40
CA VAL A 182 -20.77 1.49 -0.75
C VAL A 182 -20.35 2.48 -1.82
N LEU A 183 -19.11 2.42 -2.25
CA LEU A 183 -18.60 3.21 -3.36
C LEU A 183 -18.09 2.26 -4.44
N MET A 184 -18.35 2.56 -5.70
CA MET A 184 -18.02 1.72 -6.84
C MET A 184 -17.39 2.53 -7.97
N ALA A 185 -16.42 1.95 -8.65
CA ALA A 185 -15.80 2.49 -9.85
C ALA A 185 -15.74 1.45 -10.95
N ASP A 186 -15.86 1.89 -12.20
CA ASP A 186 -15.60 1.06 -13.37
C ASP A 186 -14.08 0.89 -13.56
N LEU A 187 -13.68 -0.33 -13.93
CA LEU A 187 -12.32 -0.66 -14.29
C LEU A 187 -12.19 -0.56 -15.82
N ALA A 188 -12.05 0.65 -16.33
CA ALA A 188 -11.81 0.85 -17.75
C ALA A 188 -10.42 0.37 -18.19
#